data_4a8f417a66baf1ef3eb175f8f4c29bae
#
_entry.id   4a8f417a66baf1ef3eb175f8f4c29bae
#
_cell.length_a   1.000
_cell.length_b   1.000
_cell.length_c   1.000
_cell.angle_alpha   90.00
_cell.angle_beta   90.00
_cell.angle_gamma   90.00
#
_symmetry.space_group_name_H-M   'P 1'
#
loop_
_entity.id
_entity.type
_entity.pdbx_description
1 polymer ?
#
loop_
_entity_poly.entity_id
_entity_poly.type
_entity_poly.pdbx_seq_one_letter_code
_entity_poly.pdbx_strand_id
1 'polypeptide(L)'
;HELSFTQILDYYSDFVWYYGYFLFPIFVFLSVIWFTSKLSSNSEITAILSSGISFNRFLRPYIISALIIFLFSVFSGMFIVPEKNKSFNEFQYKYLSKNKKDRNLSNLYKQISENEYIYVSSYNPTRSQAYNFSHELFNENKLLQKITARNIRWIEDDSIYRLTDFFKRTFNEEIEIIESRRIYDTILNFNINDLSSLNYQAKALNFFELNDFIDEERASGSPLLNDHLLEKNRRFSIPFSVIILTLLAVSVSSFKRRGGIGINLAFGISLAFIFIFFDKFFSVLVVKTDLNAMIGAWSPNFVFLLITMQIMKMAKK
;
A
#
# COMPACT_ATOMS: atom_id res chain seq x y z
N HIS A 1 21.13 -10.53 19.81
CA HIS A 1 20.63 -11.54 18.89
C HIS A 1 21.80 -12.02 18.05
N GLU A 2 22.20 -13.28 18.18
CA GLU A 2 23.20 -13.90 17.31
C GLU A 2 22.49 -14.26 15.99
N LEU A 3 22.49 -13.30 15.04
CA LEU A 3 21.94 -13.51 13.71
C LEU A 3 23.01 -14.13 12.82
N SER A 4 22.64 -15.14 12.03
CA SER A 4 23.54 -15.70 11.02
C SER A 4 23.73 -14.68 9.87
N PHE A 5 24.88 -14.74 9.21
CA PHE A 5 25.17 -13.86 8.07
C PHE A 5 24.15 -14.03 6.93
N THR A 6 23.65 -15.24 6.72
CA THR A 6 22.60 -15.53 5.73
C THR A 6 21.29 -14.81 6.04
N GLN A 7 20.83 -14.81 7.29
CA GLN A 7 19.63 -14.11 7.72
C GLN A 7 19.74 -12.59 7.52
N ILE A 8 20.93 -12.03 7.69
CA ILE A 8 21.20 -10.61 7.44
C ILE A 8 21.13 -10.31 5.94
N LEU A 9 21.73 -11.15 5.10
CA LEU A 9 21.69 -11.01 3.64
C LEU A 9 20.25 -11.11 3.10
N ASP A 10 19.48 -12.08 3.58
CA ASP A 10 18.09 -12.25 3.18
C ASP A 10 17.26 -10.99 3.53
N TYR A 11 17.43 -10.46 4.76
CA TYR A 11 16.77 -9.22 5.17
C TYR A 11 17.12 -8.04 4.26
N TYR A 12 18.41 -7.83 3.93
CA TYR A 12 18.81 -6.73 3.04
C TYR A 12 18.33 -6.95 1.61
N SER A 13 18.29 -8.21 1.12
CA SER A 13 17.69 -8.53 -0.17
C SER A 13 16.21 -8.14 -0.20
N ASP A 14 15.44 -8.52 0.83
CA ASP A 14 14.02 -8.21 0.93
C ASP A 14 13.76 -6.71 1.05
N PHE A 15 14.62 -6.01 1.83
CA PHE A 15 14.62 -4.54 1.93
C PHE A 15 14.83 -3.88 0.56
N VAL A 16 15.82 -4.33 -0.21
CA VAL A 16 16.14 -3.77 -1.54
C VAL A 16 14.98 -4.01 -2.51
N TRP A 17 14.39 -5.20 -2.51
CA TRP A 17 13.22 -5.48 -3.35
C TRP A 17 12.03 -4.60 -2.99
N TYR A 18 11.71 -4.47 -1.72
CA TYR A 18 10.55 -3.71 -1.26
C TYR A 18 10.70 -2.21 -1.52
N TYR A 19 11.77 -1.59 -1.00
CA TYR A 19 11.97 -0.15 -1.19
C TYR A 19 12.45 0.20 -2.60
N GLY A 20 13.25 -0.67 -3.21
CA GLY A 20 13.72 -0.52 -4.58
C GLY A 20 12.57 -0.44 -5.57
N TYR A 21 11.54 -1.26 -5.41
CA TYR A 21 10.35 -1.22 -6.26
C TYR A 21 9.67 0.15 -6.29
N PHE A 22 9.51 0.81 -5.14
CA PHE A 22 8.90 2.15 -5.08
C PHE A 22 9.77 3.23 -5.70
N LEU A 23 11.09 3.09 -5.58
CA LEU A 23 12.05 4.06 -6.12
C LEU A 23 12.43 3.76 -7.57
N PHE A 24 12.09 2.58 -8.07
CA PHE A 24 12.50 2.11 -9.39
C PHE A 24 12.14 3.06 -10.55
N PRO A 25 10.92 3.62 -10.64
CA PRO A 25 10.58 4.58 -11.68
C PRO A 25 11.49 5.81 -11.67
N ILE A 26 11.90 6.24 -10.48
CA ILE A 26 12.78 7.41 -10.30
C ILE A 26 14.21 7.09 -10.72
N PHE A 27 14.73 5.91 -10.39
CA PHE A 27 16.05 5.48 -10.84
C PHE A 27 16.10 5.37 -12.36
N VAL A 28 15.08 4.81 -13.00
CA VAL A 28 14.96 4.76 -14.46
C VAL A 28 14.93 6.19 -15.03
N PHE A 29 14.10 7.07 -14.45
CA PHE A 29 13.99 8.48 -14.85
C PHE A 29 15.34 9.20 -14.81
N LEU A 30 16.08 9.12 -13.70
CA LEU A 30 17.38 9.76 -13.56
C LEU A 30 18.43 9.16 -14.50
N SER A 31 18.41 7.84 -14.71
CA SER A 31 19.30 7.15 -15.65
C SER A 31 19.06 7.62 -17.09
N VAL A 32 17.80 7.75 -17.49
CA VAL A 32 17.43 8.27 -18.81
C VAL A 32 17.84 9.73 -18.98
N ILE A 33 17.64 10.58 -17.95
CA ILE A 33 18.11 11.97 -17.96
C ILE A 33 19.61 12.02 -18.18
N TRP A 34 20.38 11.24 -17.38
CA TRP A 34 21.84 11.23 -17.47
C TRP A 34 22.31 10.78 -18.86
N PHE A 35 21.78 9.67 -19.36
CA PHE A 35 22.12 9.13 -20.67
C PHE A 35 21.78 10.11 -21.81
N THR A 36 20.53 10.60 -21.82
CA THR A 36 20.07 11.51 -22.88
C THR A 36 20.79 12.88 -22.83
N SER A 37 21.09 13.39 -21.62
CA SER A 37 21.87 14.61 -21.48
C SER A 37 23.30 14.45 -22.00
N LYS A 38 23.92 13.27 -21.84
CA LYS A 38 25.22 12.96 -22.40
C LYS A 38 25.18 13.01 -23.95
N LEU A 39 24.20 12.37 -24.56
CA LEU A 39 23.98 12.43 -26.02
C LEU A 39 23.75 13.88 -26.51
N SER A 40 22.96 14.66 -25.74
CA SER A 40 22.68 16.06 -26.07
C SER A 40 23.94 16.94 -25.96
N SER A 41 24.75 16.76 -24.91
CA SER A 41 25.99 17.53 -24.71
C SER A 41 27.02 17.25 -25.79
N ASN A 42 27.12 16.01 -26.26
CA ASN A 42 27.96 15.60 -27.37
C ASN A 42 27.42 16.02 -28.76
N SER A 43 26.27 16.71 -28.82
CA SER A 43 25.59 17.11 -30.07
C SER A 43 25.07 15.92 -30.91
N GLU A 44 25.06 14.69 -30.37
CA GLU A 44 24.61 13.49 -31.08
C GLU A 44 23.12 13.57 -31.43
N ILE A 45 22.26 14.05 -30.48
CA ILE A 45 20.83 14.25 -30.74
C ILE A 45 20.63 15.27 -31.86
N THR A 46 21.40 16.36 -31.86
CA THR A 46 21.34 17.37 -32.92
C THR A 46 21.70 16.76 -34.27
N ALA A 47 22.77 15.96 -34.35
CA ALA A 47 23.16 15.29 -35.58
C ALA A 47 22.08 14.33 -36.09
N ILE A 48 21.46 13.53 -35.20
CA ILE A 48 20.38 12.60 -35.52
C ILE A 48 19.16 13.37 -36.09
N LEU A 49 18.75 14.44 -35.43
CA LEU A 49 17.60 15.21 -35.88
C LEU A 49 17.89 15.99 -37.18
N SER A 50 19.12 16.50 -37.36
CA SER A 50 19.54 17.20 -38.59
C SER A 50 19.68 16.26 -39.80
N SER A 51 19.82 14.96 -39.60
CA SER A 51 19.79 13.95 -40.66
C SER A 51 18.37 13.65 -41.20
N GLY A 52 17.35 14.36 -40.71
CA GLY A 52 15.94 14.20 -41.12
C GLY A 52 15.16 13.16 -40.32
N ILE A 53 15.74 12.61 -39.26
CA ILE A 53 15.02 11.71 -38.35
C ILE A 53 14.10 12.53 -37.47
N SER A 54 12.78 12.24 -37.49
CA SER A 54 11.81 12.93 -36.64
C SER A 54 12.02 12.60 -35.16
N PHE A 55 11.70 13.56 -34.27
CA PHE A 55 11.77 13.35 -32.81
C PHE A 55 10.95 12.14 -32.35
N ASN A 56 9.79 11.87 -32.95
CA ASN A 56 8.99 10.69 -32.63
C ASN A 56 9.72 9.38 -32.99
N ARG A 57 10.51 9.36 -34.07
CA ARG A 57 11.32 8.19 -34.45
C ARG A 57 12.49 8.02 -33.47
N PHE A 58 13.10 9.10 -33.04
CA PHE A 58 14.13 9.10 -31.99
C PHE A 58 13.60 8.56 -30.65
N LEU A 59 12.33 8.79 -30.30
CA LEU A 59 11.71 8.29 -29.07
C LEU A 59 11.44 6.78 -29.07
N ARG A 60 11.31 6.12 -30.23
CA ARG A 60 10.91 4.71 -30.32
C ARG A 60 11.73 3.76 -29.43
N PRO A 61 13.08 3.78 -29.45
CA PRO A 61 13.86 2.89 -28.58
C PRO A 61 13.59 3.13 -27.07
N TYR A 62 13.39 4.36 -26.65
CA TYR A 62 13.04 4.69 -25.26
C TYR A 62 11.67 4.14 -24.88
N ILE A 63 10.69 4.23 -25.78
CA ILE A 63 9.33 3.70 -25.54
C ILE A 63 9.38 2.18 -25.45
N ILE A 64 10.10 1.51 -26.35
CA ILE A 64 10.24 0.04 -26.33
C ILE A 64 10.90 -0.42 -25.03
N SER A 65 12.01 0.23 -24.64
CA SER A 65 12.70 -0.08 -23.37
C SER A 65 11.79 0.18 -22.16
N ALA A 66 11.07 1.32 -22.15
CA ALA A 66 10.13 1.65 -21.08
C ALA A 66 8.99 0.64 -20.97
N LEU A 67 8.47 0.12 -22.09
CA LEU A 67 7.45 -0.93 -22.11
C LEU A 67 7.95 -2.26 -21.54
N ILE A 68 9.17 -2.66 -21.89
CA ILE A 68 9.80 -3.88 -21.34
C ILE A 68 9.95 -3.72 -19.81
N ILE A 69 10.47 -2.58 -19.37
CA ILE A 69 10.66 -2.28 -17.93
C ILE A 69 9.32 -2.21 -17.21
N PHE A 70 8.30 -1.61 -17.85
CA PHE A 70 6.92 -1.57 -17.32
C PHE A 70 6.37 -2.97 -17.07
N LEU A 71 6.46 -3.87 -18.07
CA LEU A 71 5.97 -5.26 -17.93
C LEU A 71 6.69 -6.01 -16.80
N PHE A 72 8.01 -5.87 -16.74
CA PHE A 72 8.79 -6.45 -15.63
C PHE A 72 8.37 -5.88 -14.26
N SER A 73 8.14 -4.56 -14.18
CA SER A 73 7.71 -3.90 -12.95
C SER A 73 6.31 -4.33 -12.53
N VAL A 74 5.36 -4.50 -13.48
CA VAL A 74 4.02 -5.05 -13.19
C VAL A 74 4.13 -6.45 -12.62
N PHE A 75 4.87 -7.34 -13.28
CA PHE A 75 5.08 -8.71 -12.81
C PHE A 75 5.69 -8.74 -11.40
N SER A 76 6.74 -7.95 -11.18
CA SER A 76 7.41 -7.87 -9.88
C SER A 76 6.48 -7.36 -8.79
N GLY A 77 5.69 -6.33 -9.05
CA GLY A 77 4.73 -5.75 -8.10
C GLY A 77 3.56 -6.67 -7.76
N MET A 78 3.20 -7.60 -8.66
CA MET A 78 2.12 -8.56 -8.43
C MET A 78 2.56 -9.79 -7.64
N PHE A 79 3.82 -10.26 -7.83
CA PHE A 79 4.25 -11.56 -7.33
C PHE A 79 5.49 -11.49 -6.44
N ILE A 80 6.56 -10.82 -6.89
CA ILE A 80 7.85 -10.82 -6.17
C ILE A 80 7.81 -9.91 -4.95
N VAL A 81 7.40 -8.67 -5.14
CA VAL A 81 7.44 -7.65 -4.08
C VAL A 81 6.55 -7.99 -2.88
N PRO A 82 5.33 -8.54 -3.04
CA PRO A 82 4.52 -8.96 -1.92
C PRO A 82 5.18 -10.03 -1.05
N GLU A 83 5.78 -11.06 -1.66
CA GLU A 83 6.49 -12.12 -0.94
C GLU A 83 7.68 -11.55 -0.15
N LYS A 84 8.48 -10.70 -0.80
CA LYS A 84 9.62 -10.02 -0.17
C LYS A 84 9.20 -9.07 0.96
N ASN A 85 8.09 -8.38 0.78
CA ASN A 85 7.51 -7.55 1.83
C ASN A 85 7.04 -8.36 3.04
N LYS A 86 6.47 -9.55 2.82
CA LYS A 86 6.08 -10.46 3.90
C LYS A 86 7.29 -10.85 4.75
N SER A 87 8.33 -11.41 4.12
CA SER A 87 9.57 -11.82 4.79
C SER A 87 10.25 -10.64 5.51
N PHE A 88 10.30 -9.48 4.86
CA PHE A 88 10.86 -8.26 5.44
C PHE A 88 10.13 -7.83 6.73
N ASN A 89 8.80 -7.81 6.72
CA ASN A 89 8.01 -7.45 7.90
C ASN A 89 8.10 -8.50 9.01
N GLU A 90 8.13 -9.79 8.68
CA GLU A 90 8.33 -10.86 9.65
C GLU A 90 9.68 -10.75 10.36
N PHE A 91 10.75 -10.47 9.61
CA PHE A 91 12.06 -10.22 10.18
C PHE A 91 12.08 -8.99 11.08
N GLN A 92 11.54 -7.87 10.61
CA GLN A 92 11.44 -6.65 11.41
C GLN A 92 10.70 -6.88 12.73
N TYR A 93 9.59 -7.61 12.65
CA TYR A 93 8.81 -7.92 13.83
C TYR A 93 9.57 -8.82 14.81
N LYS A 94 10.27 -9.84 14.30
CA LYS A 94 10.97 -10.83 15.13
C LYS A 94 12.20 -10.24 15.83
N TYR A 95 12.96 -9.39 15.14
CA TYR A 95 14.30 -8.99 15.58
C TYR A 95 14.46 -7.49 15.87
N LEU A 96 13.72 -6.61 15.18
CA LEU A 96 13.95 -5.16 15.25
C LEU A 96 12.87 -4.41 16.04
N SER A 97 11.65 -4.95 16.14
CA SER A 97 10.58 -4.29 16.89
C SER A 97 10.85 -4.37 18.39
N LYS A 98 11.40 -3.29 18.95
CA LYS A 98 11.62 -3.13 20.41
C LYS A 98 10.31 -3.00 21.18
N ASN A 99 9.24 -2.59 20.56
CA ASN A 99 7.93 -2.43 21.14
C ASN A 99 6.95 -3.40 20.49
N LYS A 100 6.68 -4.53 21.15
CA LYS A 100 5.51 -5.37 20.84
C LYS A 100 4.18 -4.59 20.95
N LYS A 101 4.24 -3.32 21.39
CA LYS A 101 3.10 -2.39 21.49
C LYS A 101 2.58 -1.86 20.15
N ASP A 102 3.36 -1.90 19.06
CA ASP A 102 2.94 -1.34 17.77
C ASP A 102 1.85 -2.18 17.06
N ARG A 103 1.43 -3.28 17.65
CA ARG A 103 0.24 -4.05 17.27
C ARG A 103 -1.01 -3.73 18.12
N ASN A 104 -1.01 -2.71 18.94
CA ASN A 104 -2.25 -2.26 19.56
C ASN A 104 -3.09 -1.57 18.47
N LEU A 105 -3.80 -2.39 17.73
CA LEU A 105 -4.84 -1.93 16.84
C LEU A 105 -5.93 -1.32 17.72
N SER A 106 -6.25 -0.07 17.51
CA SER A 106 -7.22 0.67 18.31
C SER A 106 -8.49 0.94 17.50
N ASN A 107 -9.62 0.82 18.16
CA ASN A 107 -10.95 1.08 17.57
C ASN A 107 -11.24 0.20 16.35
N LEU A 108 -11.18 -1.12 16.55
CA LEU A 108 -11.45 -2.10 15.50
C LEU A 108 -12.94 -2.42 15.49
N TYR A 109 -13.54 -2.26 14.32
CA TYR A 109 -14.89 -2.70 14.01
C TYR A 109 -14.81 -3.81 12.98
N LYS A 110 -15.58 -4.88 13.18
CA LYS A 110 -15.71 -5.96 12.20
C LYS A 110 -17.15 -6.44 12.14
N GLN A 111 -17.68 -6.52 10.93
CA GLN A 111 -18.92 -7.22 10.66
C GLN A 111 -18.60 -8.71 10.48
N ILE A 112 -19.27 -9.60 11.26
CA ILE A 112 -19.05 -11.05 11.20
C ILE A 112 -20.07 -11.69 10.27
N SER A 113 -21.30 -11.20 10.31
CA SER A 113 -22.40 -11.62 9.43
C SER A 113 -23.25 -10.41 9.05
N GLU A 114 -24.27 -10.59 8.20
CA GLU A 114 -25.14 -9.48 7.77
C GLU A 114 -25.71 -8.63 8.94
N ASN A 115 -25.87 -9.25 10.11
CA ASN A 115 -26.53 -8.65 11.26
C ASN A 115 -25.67 -8.63 12.54
N GLU A 116 -24.42 -9.08 12.48
CA GLU A 116 -23.54 -9.20 13.64
C GLU A 116 -22.29 -8.34 13.50
N TYR A 117 -22.05 -7.52 14.51
CA TYR A 117 -20.94 -6.59 14.57
C TYR A 117 -20.13 -6.79 15.84
N ILE A 118 -18.79 -6.74 15.68
CA ILE A 118 -17.85 -6.70 16.81
C ILE A 118 -17.12 -5.38 16.83
N TYR A 119 -16.93 -4.87 18.03
CA TYR A 119 -16.06 -3.74 18.32
C TYR A 119 -15.09 -4.11 19.43
N VAL A 120 -13.82 -3.69 19.29
CA VAL A 120 -12.84 -3.69 20.36
C VAL A 120 -12.06 -2.38 20.36
N SER A 121 -11.80 -1.83 21.54
CA SER A 121 -11.02 -0.58 21.64
C SER A 121 -9.52 -0.80 21.35
N SER A 122 -9.01 -1.99 21.68
CA SER A 122 -7.63 -2.37 21.35
C SER A 122 -7.48 -3.89 21.37
N TYR A 123 -6.57 -4.40 20.54
CA TYR A 123 -6.22 -5.81 20.46
C TYR A 123 -4.72 -6.02 20.66
N ASN A 124 -4.37 -7.00 21.48
CA ASN A 124 -2.98 -7.44 21.71
C ASN A 124 -2.78 -8.84 21.14
N PRO A 125 -2.18 -8.99 19.95
CA PRO A 125 -1.98 -10.30 19.32
C PRO A 125 -1.08 -11.25 20.11
N THR A 126 -0.10 -10.70 20.86
CA THR A 126 0.84 -11.52 21.63
C THR A 126 0.16 -12.26 22.79
N ARG A 127 -0.96 -11.72 23.29
CA ARG A 127 -1.73 -12.30 24.38
C ARG A 127 -3.05 -12.89 23.92
N SER A 128 -3.36 -12.80 22.61
CA SER A 128 -4.68 -13.13 22.02
C SER A 128 -5.83 -12.50 22.82
N GLN A 129 -5.67 -11.23 23.19
CA GLN A 129 -6.57 -10.51 24.10
C GLN A 129 -7.00 -9.17 23.51
N ALA A 130 -8.31 -8.90 23.51
CA ALA A 130 -8.86 -7.62 23.17
C ALA A 130 -9.51 -6.95 24.39
N TYR A 131 -9.57 -5.61 24.36
CA TYR A 131 -10.08 -4.77 25.43
C TYR A 131 -11.33 -4.01 24.97
N ASN A 132 -12.26 -3.77 25.92
CA ASN A 132 -13.54 -3.14 25.71
C ASN A 132 -14.30 -3.76 24.52
N PHE A 133 -14.49 -5.08 24.64
CA PHE A 133 -15.19 -5.87 23.63
C PHE A 133 -16.69 -5.52 23.65
N SER A 134 -17.27 -5.35 22.46
CA SER A 134 -18.71 -5.31 22.22
C SER A 134 -19.06 -6.24 21.07
N HIS A 135 -20.10 -7.03 21.24
CA HIS A 135 -20.72 -7.82 20.17
C HIS A 135 -22.20 -7.43 20.10
N GLU A 136 -22.66 -7.06 18.94
CA GLU A 136 -24.00 -6.54 18.68
C GLU A 136 -24.68 -7.38 17.59
N LEU A 137 -25.88 -7.84 17.90
CA LEU A 137 -26.75 -8.58 16.99
C LEU A 137 -27.96 -7.73 16.67
N PHE A 138 -28.19 -7.48 15.39
CA PHE A 138 -29.32 -6.72 14.88
C PHE A 138 -30.33 -7.65 14.17
N ASN A 139 -31.56 -7.22 14.08
CA ASN A 139 -32.54 -7.73 13.14
C ASN A 139 -33.09 -6.52 12.38
N GLU A 140 -32.82 -6.49 11.05
CA GLU A 140 -33.00 -5.30 10.23
C GLU A 140 -32.27 -4.09 10.84
N ASN A 141 -32.98 -3.12 11.42
CA ASN A 141 -32.41 -1.94 12.08
C ASN A 141 -32.62 -1.92 13.60
N LYS A 142 -33.09 -3.01 14.22
CA LYS A 142 -33.34 -3.10 15.67
C LYS A 142 -32.23 -3.93 16.32
N LEU A 143 -31.62 -3.39 17.39
CA LEU A 143 -30.67 -4.12 18.21
C LEU A 143 -31.41 -5.19 19.02
N LEU A 144 -31.10 -6.45 18.81
CA LEU A 144 -31.67 -7.60 19.54
C LEU A 144 -30.83 -7.95 20.77
N GLN A 145 -29.55 -7.93 20.64
CA GLN A 145 -28.62 -8.32 21.69
C GLN A 145 -27.35 -7.51 21.65
N LYS A 146 -26.87 -7.13 22.81
CA LYS A 146 -25.53 -6.52 22.98
C LYS A 146 -24.80 -7.23 24.11
N ILE A 147 -23.62 -7.77 23.78
CA ILE A 147 -22.69 -8.32 24.75
C ILE A 147 -21.54 -7.32 24.89
N THR A 148 -21.17 -6.99 26.12
CA THR A 148 -19.99 -6.16 26.38
C THR A 148 -19.10 -6.88 27.41
N ALA A 149 -17.79 -6.73 27.28
CA ALA A 149 -16.83 -7.21 28.26
C ALA A 149 -15.63 -6.28 28.34
N ARG A 150 -15.03 -6.16 29.53
CA ARG A 150 -13.79 -5.39 29.67
C ARG A 150 -12.66 -5.99 28.84
N ASN A 151 -12.56 -7.33 28.87
CA ASN A 151 -11.56 -8.09 28.12
C ASN A 151 -12.19 -9.34 27.51
N ILE A 152 -11.76 -9.68 26.29
CA ILE A 152 -11.97 -10.99 25.69
C ILE A 152 -10.61 -11.60 25.38
N ARG A 153 -10.41 -12.87 25.75
CA ARG A 153 -9.18 -13.61 25.53
C ARG A 153 -9.49 -14.98 24.93
N TRP A 154 -8.77 -15.35 23.89
CA TRP A 154 -8.79 -16.71 23.37
C TRP A 154 -7.94 -17.64 24.23
N ILE A 155 -8.50 -18.79 24.62
CA ILE A 155 -7.82 -19.85 25.35
C ILE A 155 -7.68 -21.04 24.38
N GLU A 156 -6.43 -21.29 23.99
CA GLU A 156 -6.10 -22.26 22.94
C GLU A 156 -6.41 -23.68 23.38
N ASP A 157 -6.09 -24.03 24.64
CA ASP A 157 -6.27 -25.35 25.20
C ASP A 157 -7.73 -25.84 25.20
N ASP A 158 -8.66 -24.91 25.43
CA ASP A 158 -10.09 -25.22 25.56
C ASP A 158 -10.89 -24.79 24.29
N SER A 159 -10.25 -24.11 23.35
CA SER A 159 -10.91 -23.54 22.16
C SER A 159 -12.13 -22.68 22.48
N ILE A 160 -12.03 -21.84 23.53
CA ILE A 160 -13.09 -20.97 24.02
C ILE A 160 -12.62 -19.53 24.18
N TYR A 161 -13.57 -18.62 24.19
CA TYR A 161 -13.36 -17.22 24.58
C TYR A 161 -13.72 -17.01 26.04
N ARG A 162 -12.78 -16.43 26.80
CA ARG A 162 -13.02 -15.96 28.16
C ARG A 162 -13.26 -14.47 28.18
N LEU A 163 -14.47 -14.08 28.60
CA LEU A 163 -14.89 -12.71 28.77
C LEU A 163 -14.79 -12.35 30.28
N THR A 164 -14.17 -11.20 30.54
CA THR A 164 -14.06 -10.64 31.90
C THR A 164 -14.98 -9.42 32.03
N ASP A 165 -15.70 -9.33 33.12
CA ASP A 165 -16.74 -8.35 33.37
C ASP A 165 -17.78 -8.37 32.22
N PHE A 166 -18.33 -9.56 32.01
CA PHE A 166 -19.35 -9.84 30.99
C PHE A 166 -20.67 -9.20 31.34
N PHE A 167 -21.24 -8.55 30.35
CA PHE A 167 -22.55 -7.91 30.42
C PHE A 167 -23.31 -8.25 29.12
N LYS A 168 -24.49 -8.86 29.23
CA LYS A 168 -25.36 -9.16 28.10
C LYS A 168 -26.68 -8.48 28.29
N ARG A 169 -27.12 -7.76 27.28
CA ARG A 169 -28.43 -7.10 27.21
C ARG A 169 -29.17 -7.71 26.03
N THR A 170 -30.35 -8.25 26.29
CA THR A 170 -31.26 -8.76 25.26
C THR A 170 -32.50 -7.90 25.25
N PHE A 171 -32.83 -7.37 24.07
CA PHE A 171 -33.93 -6.46 23.85
C PHE A 171 -35.12 -7.21 23.25
N ASN A 172 -36.19 -7.39 24.00
CA ASN A 172 -37.48 -7.81 23.49
C ASN A 172 -38.42 -6.57 23.49
N GLU A 173 -39.46 -6.59 22.69
CA GLU A 173 -40.29 -5.41 22.40
C GLU A 173 -40.79 -4.65 23.65
N GLU A 174 -40.89 -5.28 24.81
CA GLU A 174 -41.39 -4.68 26.04
C GLU A 174 -40.41 -4.84 27.23
N ILE A 175 -39.40 -5.70 27.16
CA ILE A 175 -38.55 -6.05 28.31
C ILE A 175 -37.08 -6.12 27.87
N GLU A 176 -36.25 -5.47 28.69
CA GLU A 176 -34.82 -5.61 28.60
C GLU A 176 -34.32 -6.63 29.65
N ILE A 177 -33.69 -7.71 29.19
CA ILE A 177 -33.11 -8.72 30.08
C ILE A 177 -31.62 -8.45 30.20
N ILE A 178 -31.13 -8.32 31.42
CA ILE A 178 -29.74 -8.02 31.71
C ILE A 178 -29.12 -9.21 32.46
N GLU A 179 -28.03 -9.75 31.92
CA GLU A 179 -27.19 -10.75 32.57
C GLU A 179 -25.79 -10.19 32.79
N SER A 180 -25.24 -10.37 33.98
CA SER A 180 -23.86 -9.97 34.28
C SER A 180 -23.10 -11.08 35.00
N ARG A 181 -21.84 -11.28 34.63
CA ARG A 181 -20.92 -12.24 35.26
C ARG A 181 -19.51 -11.67 35.28
N ARG A 182 -18.76 -11.97 36.34
CA ARG A 182 -17.37 -11.53 36.42
C ARG A 182 -16.48 -12.24 35.37
N ILE A 183 -16.73 -13.52 35.14
CA ILE A 183 -16.05 -14.34 34.13
C ILE A 183 -17.12 -15.15 33.42
N TYR A 184 -17.06 -15.18 32.09
CA TYR A 184 -17.96 -15.96 31.26
C TYR A 184 -17.19 -16.59 30.12
N ASP A 185 -17.20 -17.92 30.04
CA ASP A 185 -16.56 -18.69 29.00
C ASP A 185 -17.61 -19.06 27.94
N THR A 186 -17.31 -18.81 26.66
CA THR A 186 -18.25 -19.02 25.54
C THR A 186 -17.53 -19.33 24.25
N ILE A 187 -18.26 -19.88 23.29
CA ILE A 187 -17.81 -20.06 21.91
C ILE A 187 -18.43 -18.95 21.08
N LEU A 188 -17.61 -18.25 20.29
CA LEU A 188 -18.06 -17.22 19.36
C LEU A 188 -17.57 -17.60 17.96
N ASN A 189 -18.40 -17.36 16.94
CA ASN A 189 -18.13 -17.71 15.55
C ASN A 189 -17.21 -16.69 14.85
N PHE A 190 -16.11 -16.30 15.48
CA PHE A 190 -15.09 -15.46 14.85
C PHE A 190 -13.70 -15.84 15.38
N ASN A 191 -12.68 -15.53 14.61
CA ASN A 191 -11.31 -15.69 15.06
C ASN A 191 -10.77 -14.34 15.57
N ILE A 192 -10.31 -14.27 16.83
CA ILE A 192 -9.77 -13.04 17.42
C ILE A 192 -8.55 -12.50 16.65
N ASN A 193 -7.81 -13.37 15.96
CA ASN A 193 -6.68 -12.97 15.13
C ASN A 193 -7.12 -12.20 13.87
N ASP A 194 -8.37 -12.37 13.43
CA ASP A 194 -8.93 -11.61 12.31
C ASP A 194 -9.16 -10.13 12.66
N LEU A 195 -9.16 -9.79 13.96
CA LEU A 195 -9.12 -8.40 14.42
C LEU A 195 -7.76 -7.74 14.16
N SER A 196 -6.74 -8.53 13.85
CA SER A 196 -5.41 -8.06 13.51
C SER A 196 -5.22 -7.96 11.99
N SER A 197 -6.05 -7.20 11.27
CA SER A 197 -5.67 -6.80 9.92
C SER A 197 -4.44 -5.91 10.04
N LEU A 198 -3.28 -6.50 9.76
CA LEU A 198 -2.01 -5.79 9.84
C LEU A 198 -2.01 -4.76 8.70
N ASN A 199 -1.69 -3.50 8.98
CA ASN A 199 -1.61 -2.43 7.98
C ASN A 199 -0.71 -2.77 6.77
N TYR A 200 0.16 -3.78 6.91
CA TYR A 200 0.99 -4.28 5.82
C TYR A 200 0.43 -5.53 5.14
N GLN A 201 -0.70 -6.12 5.62
CA GLN A 201 -1.22 -7.38 5.09
C GLN A 201 -1.52 -7.27 3.60
N ALA A 202 -2.22 -6.24 3.17
CA ALA A 202 -2.50 -5.98 1.76
C ALA A 202 -1.23 -5.89 0.89
N LYS A 203 -0.12 -5.38 1.44
CA LYS A 203 1.17 -5.28 0.75
C LYS A 203 1.94 -6.59 0.68
N ALA A 204 1.62 -7.54 1.55
CA ALA A 204 2.26 -8.85 1.65
C ALA A 204 1.53 -9.95 0.85
N LEU A 205 0.31 -9.70 0.40
CA LEU A 205 -0.49 -10.61 -0.40
C LEU A 205 -0.16 -10.48 -1.89
N ASN A 206 -0.13 -11.59 -2.64
CA ASN A 206 -0.04 -11.55 -4.09
C ASN A 206 -1.30 -10.91 -4.71
N PHE A 207 -1.32 -10.75 -6.03
CA PHE A 207 -2.43 -10.04 -6.69
C PHE A 207 -3.79 -10.73 -6.51
N PHE A 208 -3.84 -12.06 -6.56
CA PHE A 208 -5.08 -12.82 -6.41
C PHE A 208 -5.55 -12.82 -4.96
N GLU A 209 -4.67 -13.17 -4.03
CA GLU A 209 -4.93 -13.11 -2.60
C GLU A 209 -5.41 -11.73 -2.13
N LEU A 210 -4.84 -10.66 -2.71
CA LEU A 210 -5.25 -9.29 -2.40
C LEU A 210 -6.69 -9.00 -2.86
N ASN A 211 -7.13 -9.54 -4.00
CA ASN A 211 -8.51 -9.36 -4.45
C ASN A 211 -9.49 -10.05 -3.50
N ASP A 212 -9.22 -11.31 -3.16
CA ASP A 212 -10.05 -12.08 -2.23
C ASP A 212 -10.10 -11.39 -0.87
N PHE A 213 -8.97 -10.94 -0.36
CA PHE A 213 -8.87 -10.18 0.89
C PHE A 213 -9.65 -8.86 0.85
N ILE A 214 -9.62 -8.11 -0.25
CA ILE A 214 -10.40 -6.87 -0.41
C ILE A 214 -11.90 -7.17 -0.39
N ASP A 215 -12.34 -8.27 -0.97
CA ASP A 215 -13.75 -8.64 -0.98
C ASP A 215 -14.23 -9.07 0.43
N GLU A 216 -13.41 -9.76 1.20
CA GLU A 216 -13.66 -10.06 2.63
C GLU A 216 -13.71 -8.77 3.48
N GLU A 217 -12.73 -7.87 3.33
CA GLU A 217 -12.68 -6.59 4.05
C GLU A 217 -13.86 -5.67 3.69
N ARG A 218 -14.33 -5.73 2.44
CA ARG A 218 -15.54 -5.01 2.00
C ARG A 218 -16.79 -5.57 2.66
N ALA A 219 -16.93 -6.91 2.71
CA ALA A 219 -18.04 -7.57 3.36
C ALA A 219 -18.07 -7.31 4.86
N SER A 220 -16.90 -7.18 5.49
CA SER A 220 -16.77 -6.89 6.93
C SER A 220 -16.86 -5.40 7.30
N GLY A 221 -17.06 -4.49 6.33
CA GLY A 221 -17.15 -3.05 6.59
C GLY A 221 -15.86 -2.44 7.16
N SER A 222 -14.70 -2.99 6.78
CA SER A 222 -13.41 -2.59 7.33
C SER A 222 -13.09 -1.12 7.08
N PRO A 223 -12.64 -0.35 8.09
CA PRO A 223 -12.20 1.04 7.91
C PRO A 223 -10.92 1.16 7.07
N LEU A 224 -10.18 0.05 6.84
CA LEU A 224 -8.95 0.01 6.07
C LEU A 224 -9.19 -0.30 4.58
N LEU A 225 -10.45 -0.47 4.16
CA LEU A 225 -10.79 -0.84 2.78
C LEU A 225 -10.18 0.11 1.74
N ASN A 226 -10.22 1.43 1.99
CA ASN A 226 -9.64 2.42 1.07
C ASN A 226 -8.11 2.29 0.95
N ASP A 227 -7.42 1.92 2.03
CA ASP A 227 -5.97 1.67 2.02
C ASP A 227 -5.64 0.43 1.18
N HIS A 228 -6.44 -0.63 1.30
CA HIS A 228 -6.27 -1.88 0.52
C HIS A 228 -6.58 -1.66 -0.97
N LEU A 229 -7.63 -0.90 -1.27
CA LEU A 229 -7.96 -0.50 -2.64
C LEU A 229 -6.87 0.39 -3.26
N LEU A 230 -6.28 1.29 -2.48
CA LEU A 230 -5.14 2.10 -2.91
C LEU A 230 -3.94 1.22 -3.27
N GLU A 231 -3.60 0.25 -2.42
CA GLU A 231 -2.50 -0.69 -2.68
C GLU A 231 -2.72 -1.50 -3.97
N LYS A 232 -3.94 -2.01 -4.19
CA LYS A 232 -4.32 -2.70 -5.44
C LYS A 232 -4.08 -1.83 -6.67
N ASN A 233 -4.54 -0.58 -6.65
CA ASN A 233 -4.37 0.33 -7.77
C ASN A 233 -2.91 0.74 -8.00
N ARG A 234 -2.11 0.84 -6.94
CA ARG A 234 -0.69 1.19 -7.01
C ARG A 234 0.15 0.12 -7.71
N ARG A 235 -0.26 -1.15 -7.69
CA ARG A 235 0.42 -2.23 -8.44
C ARG A 235 0.46 -2.01 -9.95
N PHE A 236 -0.45 -1.18 -10.47
CA PHE A 236 -0.47 -0.78 -11.88
C PHE A 236 0.05 0.65 -12.07
N SER A 237 -0.31 1.57 -11.20
CA SER A 237 0.03 2.99 -11.37
C SER A 237 1.53 3.27 -11.18
N ILE A 238 2.20 2.56 -10.25
CA ILE A 238 3.66 2.69 -10.04
C ILE A 238 4.44 2.22 -11.27
N PRO A 239 4.22 1.02 -11.83
CA PRO A 239 4.87 0.64 -13.08
C PRO A 239 4.58 1.60 -14.24
N PHE A 240 3.34 2.06 -14.36
CA PHE A 240 2.94 2.97 -15.44
C PHE A 240 3.71 4.30 -15.42
N SER A 241 4.09 4.78 -14.23
CA SER A 241 4.91 5.97 -14.07
C SER A 241 6.28 5.86 -14.78
N VAL A 242 6.82 4.65 -14.95
CA VAL A 242 8.08 4.42 -15.69
C VAL A 242 7.98 4.95 -17.11
N ILE A 243 6.86 4.69 -17.80
CA ILE A 243 6.64 5.15 -19.17
C ILE A 243 6.57 6.67 -19.22
N ILE A 244 5.76 7.26 -18.34
CA ILE A 244 5.56 8.72 -18.29
C ILE A 244 6.89 9.44 -17.97
N LEU A 245 7.58 8.97 -16.93
CA LEU A 245 8.83 9.57 -16.48
C LEU A 245 9.94 9.38 -17.51
N THR A 246 10.00 8.26 -18.22
CA THR A 246 10.95 8.05 -19.32
C THR A 246 10.73 9.07 -20.44
N LEU A 247 9.48 9.26 -20.87
CA LEU A 247 9.14 10.27 -21.89
C LEU A 247 9.46 11.70 -21.43
N LEU A 248 9.17 12.01 -20.17
CA LEU A 248 9.53 13.28 -19.54
C LEU A 248 11.05 13.48 -19.52
N ALA A 249 11.80 12.45 -19.11
CA ALA A 249 13.26 12.48 -19.04
C ALA A 249 13.89 12.82 -20.39
N VAL A 250 13.48 12.11 -21.43
CA VAL A 250 13.98 12.35 -22.79
C VAL A 250 13.63 13.75 -23.27
N SER A 251 12.36 14.18 -23.05
CA SER A 251 11.89 15.49 -23.48
C SER A 251 12.64 16.65 -22.83
N VAL A 252 12.93 16.53 -21.51
CA VAL A 252 13.68 17.55 -20.74
C VAL A 252 15.15 17.57 -21.15
N SER A 253 15.75 16.41 -21.42
CA SER A 253 17.20 16.24 -21.60
C SER A 253 17.64 16.35 -23.05
N SER A 254 16.70 16.37 -24.01
CA SER A 254 17.02 16.49 -25.45
C SER A 254 17.55 17.87 -25.82
N PHE A 255 17.24 18.90 -25.01
CA PHE A 255 17.71 20.25 -25.29
C PHE A 255 19.12 20.45 -24.79
N LYS A 256 19.99 20.98 -25.66
CA LYS A 256 21.33 21.43 -25.28
C LYS A 256 21.22 22.70 -24.43
N ARG A 257 21.52 22.59 -23.15
CA ARG A 257 21.50 23.74 -22.21
C ARG A 257 22.92 24.18 -21.87
N ARG A 258 23.10 25.50 -21.69
CA ARG A 258 24.33 26.05 -21.10
C ARG A 258 24.44 25.53 -19.66
N GLY A 259 25.46 24.74 -19.34
CA GLY A 259 25.64 24.12 -18.00
C GLY A 259 25.63 22.59 -18.00
N GLY A 260 25.44 21.96 -19.16
CA GLY A 260 25.70 20.54 -19.38
C GLY A 260 24.79 19.58 -18.62
N ILE A 261 25.28 18.37 -18.36
CA ILE A 261 24.56 17.25 -17.73
C ILE A 261 24.09 17.61 -16.32
N GLY A 262 24.88 18.38 -15.56
CA GLY A 262 24.57 18.70 -14.15
C GLY A 262 23.26 19.47 -13.95
N ILE A 263 22.97 20.44 -14.82
CA ILE A 263 21.71 21.21 -14.75
C ILE A 263 20.50 20.32 -15.06
N ASN A 264 20.61 19.47 -16.07
CA ASN A 264 19.52 18.55 -16.41
C ASN A 264 19.27 17.54 -15.28
N LEU A 265 20.31 17.02 -14.62
CA LEU A 265 20.19 16.15 -13.45
C LEU A 265 19.56 16.89 -12.26
N ALA A 266 20.01 18.11 -11.95
CA ALA A 266 19.42 18.90 -10.87
C ALA A 266 17.93 19.15 -11.09
N PHE A 267 17.53 19.52 -12.33
CA PHE A 267 16.14 19.69 -12.71
C PHE A 267 15.37 18.36 -12.62
N GLY A 268 15.97 17.25 -13.08
CA GLY A 268 15.38 15.93 -12.94
C GLY A 268 15.17 15.49 -11.51
N ILE A 269 16.14 15.70 -10.64
CA ILE A 269 16.01 15.42 -9.20
C ILE A 269 14.85 16.22 -8.61
N SER A 270 14.75 17.51 -8.94
CA SER A 270 13.62 18.35 -8.48
C SER A 270 12.28 17.80 -8.92
N LEU A 271 12.14 17.39 -10.20
CA LEU A 271 10.91 16.78 -10.71
C LEU A 271 10.61 15.42 -10.03
N ALA A 272 11.63 14.62 -9.75
CA ALA A 272 11.47 13.37 -9.02
C ALA A 272 10.92 13.60 -7.60
N PHE A 273 11.43 14.59 -6.88
CA PHE A 273 10.89 14.96 -5.56
C PHE A 273 9.44 15.43 -5.64
N ILE A 274 9.10 16.24 -6.65
CA ILE A 274 7.72 16.69 -6.88
C ILE A 274 6.82 15.47 -7.15
N PHE A 275 7.26 14.51 -7.96
CA PHE A 275 6.50 13.29 -8.23
C PHE A 275 6.25 12.48 -6.95
N ILE A 276 7.29 12.24 -6.12
CA ILE A 276 7.16 11.54 -4.85
C ILE A 276 6.20 12.28 -3.91
N PHE A 277 6.32 13.61 -3.86
CA PHE A 277 5.44 14.43 -3.03
C PHE A 277 3.97 14.26 -3.44
N PHE A 278 3.66 14.34 -4.74
CA PHE A 278 2.31 14.13 -5.24
C PHE A 278 1.80 12.70 -4.95
N ASP A 279 2.64 11.67 -5.16
CA ASP A 279 2.27 10.28 -4.82
C ASP A 279 1.91 10.13 -3.35
N LYS A 280 2.72 10.69 -2.44
CA LYS A 280 2.44 10.65 -1.00
C LYS A 280 1.24 11.50 -0.61
N PHE A 281 1.11 12.68 -1.18
CA PHE A 281 -0.01 13.58 -0.91
C PHE A 281 -1.36 12.92 -1.25
N PHE A 282 -1.50 12.39 -2.46
CA PHE A 282 -2.73 11.71 -2.87
C PHE A 282 -2.98 10.41 -2.11
N SER A 283 -1.91 9.68 -1.75
CA SER A 283 -2.05 8.48 -0.89
C SER A 283 -2.63 8.83 0.47
N VAL A 284 -2.15 9.91 1.10
CA VAL A 284 -2.69 10.38 2.40
C VAL A 284 -4.14 10.86 2.27
N LEU A 285 -4.49 11.53 1.17
CA LEU A 285 -5.86 11.95 0.92
C LEU A 285 -6.81 10.74 0.86
N VAL A 286 -6.46 9.68 0.12
CA VAL A 286 -7.29 8.46 0.05
C VAL A 286 -7.51 7.84 1.42
N VAL A 287 -6.45 7.73 2.23
CA VAL A 287 -6.52 7.09 3.56
C VAL A 287 -7.28 7.95 4.58
N LYS A 288 -7.23 9.28 4.46
CA LYS A 288 -7.79 10.22 5.44
C LYS A 288 -9.12 10.85 5.05
N THR A 289 -9.50 10.70 3.79
CA THR A 289 -10.77 11.21 3.26
C THR A 289 -11.46 10.13 2.45
N ASP A 290 -12.71 10.35 2.04
CA ASP A 290 -13.47 9.43 1.19
C ASP A 290 -13.09 9.54 -0.30
N LEU A 291 -11.87 10.00 -0.62
CA LEU A 291 -11.39 10.06 -1.98
C LEU A 291 -11.27 8.65 -2.57
N ASN A 292 -11.83 8.47 -3.78
CA ASN A 292 -11.73 7.18 -4.46
C ASN A 292 -10.27 6.75 -4.67
N ALA A 293 -9.94 5.54 -4.23
CA ALA A 293 -8.59 4.97 -4.26
C ALA A 293 -7.98 4.93 -5.67
N MET A 294 -8.79 4.69 -6.71
CA MET A 294 -8.34 4.73 -8.09
C MET A 294 -7.89 6.13 -8.48
N ILE A 295 -8.68 7.16 -8.18
CA ILE A 295 -8.33 8.56 -8.45
C ILE A 295 -7.02 8.90 -7.74
N GLY A 296 -6.91 8.57 -6.44
CA GLY A 296 -5.71 8.86 -5.67
C GLY A 296 -4.44 8.19 -6.22
N ALA A 297 -4.52 6.92 -6.60
CA ALA A 297 -3.39 6.17 -7.14
C ALA A 297 -2.92 6.68 -8.53
N TRP A 298 -3.84 7.17 -9.37
CA TRP A 298 -3.54 7.58 -10.74
C TRP A 298 -3.31 9.09 -10.91
N SER A 299 -3.72 9.92 -9.94
CA SER A 299 -3.57 11.38 -10.01
C SER A 299 -2.13 11.85 -10.26
N PRO A 300 -1.08 11.31 -9.60
CA PRO A 300 0.29 11.72 -9.88
C PRO A 300 0.68 11.45 -11.34
N ASN A 301 0.30 10.27 -11.85
CA ASN A 301 0.55 9.89 -13.23
C ASN A 301 -0.15 10.81 -14.23
N PHE A 302 -1.40 11.16 -13.96
CA PHE A 302 -2.17 12.07 -14.82
C PHE A 302 -1.54 13.46 -14.88
N VAL A 303 -1.17 14.03 -13.73
CA VAL A 303 -0.49 15.35 -13.67
C VAL A 303 0.82 15.32 -14.46
N PHE A 304 1.66 14.32 -14.22
CA PHE A 304 2.94 14.20 -14.91
C PHE A 304 2.81 13.87 -16.39
N LEU A 305 1.76 13.16 -16.79
CA LEU A 305 1.44 12.95 -18.21
C LEU A 305 1.14 14.28 -18.92
N LEU A 306 0.34 15.17 -18.32
CA LEU A 306 0.05 16.48 -18.87
C LEU A 306 1.31 17.34 -19.02
N ILE A 307 2.16 17.35 -17.98
CA ILE A 307 3.46 18.03 -17.99
C ILE A 307 4.34 17.46 -19.13
N THR A 308 4.41 16.13 -19.23
CA THR A 308 5.17 15.46 -20.28
C THR A 308 4.69 15.83 -21.67
N MET A 309 3.39 15.81 -21.93
CA MET A 309 2.81 16.19 -23.23
C MET A 309 3.13 17.65 -23.59
N GLN A 310 3.11 18.56 -22.61
CA GLN A 310 3.43 19.96 -22.85
C GLN A 310 4.92 20.13 -23.19
N ILE A 311 5.84 19.50 -22.45
CA ILE A 311 7.27 19.59 -22.72
C ILE A 311 7.63 18.90 -24.05
N MET A 312 7.00 17.76 -24.37
CA MET A 312 7.18 17.10 -25.67
C MET A 312 6.77 17.96 -26.86
N LYS A 313 5.70 18.76 -26.74
CA LYS A 313 5.30 19.71 -27.80
C LYS A 313 6.36 20.79 -28.02
N MET A 314 7.04 21.21 -26.96
CA MET A 314 8.15 22.17 -27.04
C MET A 314 9.41 21.53 -27.64
N ALA A 315 9.66 20.25 -27.35
CA ALA A 315 10.80 19.51 -27.87
C ALA A 315 10.71 19.15 -29.36
N LYS A 316 9.53 19.19 -29.94
CA LYS A 316 9.28 18.96 -31.39
C LYS A 316 9.50 20.20 -32.26
N LYS A 317 9.56 21.39 -31.66
CA LYS A 317 9.85 22.65 -32.35
C LYS A 317 11.34 22.90 -32.40
#